data_8531862291a2c5cbb8f9ca41ad7713da
#
_entry.id   8531862291a2c5cbb8f9ca41ad7713da
#
_cell.length_a   1.000
_cell.length_b   1.000
_cell.length_c   1.000
_cell.angle_alpha   90.00
_cell.angle_beta   90.00
_cell.angle_gamma   90.00
#
_symmetry.space_group_name_H-M   'P 1'
#
loop_
_entity.id
_entity.type
_entity.pdbx_description
1 polymer ?
#
loop_
_entity_poly.entity_id
_entity_poly.type
_entity_poly.pdbx_seq_one_letter_code
_entity_poly.pdbx_strand_id
1 'polypeptide(L)'
;NFILFVMGQWFSWVKSNEKELLVILDGLAKKAVEASESVYELLQDPTNVEKIKDVSRIETEADVLTRDIFSELNRTFITPLDREDMQRVASKIDDIIDFMDGIGARFLSYKITESPPHALEMAEELVKATKEVEYMVSKLSNVKNPKSMIEHCRNTSVIEHKIDDLYRTAITELFESNDAIHIIKLKDIYETMETASDRCVDVADVIEDIVLKYT
;
A
#
# COMPACT_ATOMS: atom_id res chain seq x y z
N ASN A 1 44.40 17.28 -9.79
CA ASN A 1 43.74 17.35 -8.45
C ASN A 1 42.35 18.00 -8.47
N PHE A 2 42.05 18.99 -9.34
CA PHE A 2 40.74 19.64 -9.41
C PHE A 2 39.65 18.71 -9.97
N ILE A 3 39.97 17.94 -11.01
CA ILE A 3 39.04 16.96 -11.63
C ILE A 3 38.67 15.86 -10.65
N LEU A 4 39.60 15.33 -9.88
CA LEU A 4 39.35 14.31 -8.85
C LEU A 4 38.49 14.86 -7.70
N PHE A 5 38.63 16.11 -7.34
CA PHE A 5 37.84 16.80 -6.32
C PHE A 5 36.38 16.99 -6.80
N VAL A 6 36.20 17.48 -8.04
CA VAL A 6 34.88 17.68 -8.65
C VAL A 6 34.18 16.33 -8.85
N MET A 7 34.87 15.29 -9.30
CA MET A 7 34.33 13.94 -9.40
C MET A 7 33.94 13.38 -8.03
N GLY A 8 34.75 13.61 -6.99
CA GLY A 8 34.42 13.14 -5.64
C GLY A 8 33.16 13.81 -5.06
N GLN A 9 32.99 15.13 -5.27
CA GLN A 9 31.77 15.84 -4.88
C GLN A 9 30.55 15.38 -5.70
N TRP A 10 30.70 15.14 -7.00
CA TRP A 10 29.65 14.66 -7.86
C TRP A 10 29.18 13.25 -7.44
N PHE A 11 30.11 12.30 -7.17
CA PHE A 11 29.79 10.97 -6.66
C PHE A 11 29.11 11.01 -5.28
N SER A 12 29.50 11.91 -4.40
CA SER A 12 28.87 12.10 -3.10
C SER A 12 27.43 12.61 -3.24
N TRP A 13 27.20 13.55 -4.15
CA TRP A 13 25.87 14.12 -4.43
C TRP A 13 24.95 13.08 -5.06
N VAL A 14 25.42 12.29 -6.03
CA VAL A 14 24.66 11.19 -6.66
C VAL A 14 24.21 10.16 -5.62
N LYS A 15 25.13 9.70 -4.75
CA LYS A 15 24.79 8.74 -3.67
C LYS A 15 23.83 9.32 -2.63
N SER A 16 23.79 10.63 -2.45
CA SER A 16 22.84 11.29 -1.55
C SER A 16 21.41 11.22 -2.11
N ASN A 17 21.24 11.52 -3.39
CA ASN A 17 19.92 11.52 -4.05
C ASN A 17 19.36 10.10 -4.20
N GLU A 18 20.21 9.09 -4.47
CA GLU A 18 19.79 7.69 -4.50
C GLU A 18 19.17 7.23 -3.18
N LYS A 19 19.80 7.63 -2.07
CA LYS A 19 19.29 7.28 -0.72
C LYS A 19 17.99 8.03 -0.41
N GLU A 20 17.86 9.26 -0.83
CA GLU A 20 16.69 10.09 -0.60
C GLU A 20 15.45 9.50 -1.28
N LEU A 21 15.56 9.05 -2.53
CA LEU A 21 14.48 8.37 -3.25
C LEU A 21 13.97 7.11 -2.52
N LEU A 22 14.89 6.27 -2.03
CA LEU A 22 14.52 5.06 -1.29
C LEU A 22 13.90 5.39 0.07
N VAL A 23 14.32 6.47 0.73
CA VAL A 23 13.72 6.94 1.99
C VAL A 23 12.29 7.43 1.77
N ILE A 24 12.03 8.18 0.69
CA ILE A 24 10.67 8.64 0.38
C ILE A 24 9.77 7.45 0.05
N LEU A 25 10.27 6.48 -0.73
CA LEU A 25 9.53 5.26 -1.07
C LEU A 25 9.20 4.41 0.17
N ASP A 26 10.15 4.27 1.11
CA ASP A 26 9.92 3.61 2.39
C ASP A 26 8.89 4.38 3.24
N GLY A 27 8.94 5.73 3.20
CA GLY A 27 7.93 6.58 3.81
C GLY A 27 6.53 6.35 3.25
N LEU A 28 6.40 6.19 1.93
CA LEU A 28 5.13 5.90 1.27
C LEU A 28 4.59 4.51 1.69
N ALA A 29 5.43 3.48 1.75
CA ALA A 29 5.04 2.15 2.21
C ALA A 29 4.55 2.16 3.68
N LYS A 30 5.16 2.97 4.53
CA LYS A 30 4.70 3.19 5.92
C LYS A 30 3.32 3.85 5.96
N LYS A 31 3.02 4.75 5.03
CA LYS A 31 1.68 5.34 4.92
C LYS A 31 0.62 4.31 4.55
N ALA A 32 0.95 3.30 3.74
CA ALA A 32 0.03 2.20 3.48
C ALA A 32 -0.29 1.38 4.75
N VAL A 33 0.70 1.15 5.61
CA VAL A 33 0.48 0.52 6.92
C VAL A 33 -0.37 1.41 7.83
N GLU A 34 -0.05 2.71 7.96
CA GLU A 34 -0.86 3.65 8.74
C GLU A 34 -2.32 3.68 8.27
N ALA A 35 -2.56 3.71 6.94
CA ALA A 35 -3.90 3.72 6.37
C ALA A 35 -4.68 2.45 6.71
N SER A 36 -4.06 1.27 6.57
CA SER A 36 -4.70 0.00 6.90
C SER A 36 -5.00 -0.14 8.41
N GLU A 37 -4.10 0.32 9.27
CA GLU A 37 -4.32 0.36 10.72
C GLU A 37 -5.46 1.32 11.08
N SER A 38 -5.56 2.48 10.42
CA SER A 38 -6.68 3.42 10.61
C SER A 38 -8.02 2.85 10.15
N VAL A 39 -8.05 2.10 9.04
CA VAL A 39 -9.25 1.37 8.59
C VAL A 39 -9.64 0.28 9.61
N TYR A 40 -8.67 -0.47 10.14
CA TYR A 40 -8.93 -1.47 11.17
C TYR A 40 -9.52 -0.83 12.44
N GLU A 41 -9.00 0.30 12.88
CA GLU A 41 -9.52 1.05 14.03
C GLU A 41 -10.91 1.66 13.75
N LEU A 42 -11.17 2.12 12.51
CA LEU A 42 -12.50 2.56 12.09
C LEU A 42 -13.53 1.43 12.20
N LEU A 43 -13.17 0.22 11.79
CA LEU A 43 -14.06 -0.94 11.88
C LEU A 43 -14.32 -1.40 13.32
N GLN A 44 -13.43 -1.09 14.26
CA GLN A 44 -13.70 -1.32 15.70
C GLN A 44 -14.72 -0.33 16.27
N ASP A 45 -14.76 0.91 15.76
CA ASP A 45 -15.73 1.95 16.14
C ASP A 45 -16.18 2.76 14.92
N PRO A 46 -17.14 2.22 14.13
CA PRO A 46 -17.61 2.86 12.89
C PRO A 46 -18.31 4.21 13.10
N THR A 47 -18.64 4.56 14.34
CA THR A 47 -19.26 5.85 14.67
C THR A 47 -18.25 6.98 14.85
N ASN A 48 -16.96 6.64 14.92
CA ASN A 48 -15.89 7.60 15.15
C ASN A 48 -15.47 8.31 13.86
N VAL A 49 -16.11 9.45 13.58
CA VAL A 49 -15.86 10.26 12.38
C VAL A 49 -14.40 10.75 12.30
N GLU A 50 -13.71 10.91 13.42
CA GLU A 50 -12.29 11.33 13.40
C GLU A 50 -11.40 10.24 12.77
N LYS A 51 -11.73 8.95 12.94
CA LYS A 51 -11.00 7.86 12.29
C LYS A 51 -11.14 7.91 10.75
N ILE A 52 -12.31 8.28 10.24
CA ILE A 52 -12.51 8.48 8.80
C ILE A 52 -11.62 9.64 8.29
N LYS A 53 -11.54 10.73 9.04
CA LYS A 53 -10.68 11.86 8.69
C LYS A 53 -9.18 11.52 8.78
N ASP A 54 -8.79 10.64 9.70
CA ASP A 54 -7.42 10.17 9.80
C ASP A 54 -7.00 9.43 8.53
N VAL A 55 -7.85 8.54 7.99
CA VAL A 55 -7.55 7.83 6.73
C VAL A 55 -7.37 8.81 5.57
N SER A 56 -8.29 9.78 5.42
CA SER A 56 -8.20 10.81 4.35
C SER A 56 -6.99 11.74 4.51
N ARG A 57 -6.58 12.04 5.75
CA ARG A 57 -5.35 12.78 6.01
C ARG A 57 -4.11 11.99 5.59
N ILE A 58 -4.08 10.68 5.88
CA ILE A 58 -2.97 9.80 5.51
C ILE A 58 -2.84 9.72 3.97
N GLU A 59 -3.95 9.60 3.25
CA GLU A 59 -3.97 9.64 1.77
C GLU A 59 -3.39 10.95 1.26
N THR A 60 -3.83 12.10 1.77
CA THR A 60 -3.30 13.41 1.37
C THR A 60 -1.79 13.53 1.64
N GLU A 61 -1.29 12.99 2.75
CA GLU A 61 0.14 12.95 3.06
C GLU A 61 0.92 12.00 2.10
N ALA A 62 0.32 10.86 1.74
CA ALA A 62 0.89 9.89 0.80
C ALA A 62 0.98 10.47 -0.62
N ASP A 63 -0.04 11.17 -1.06
CA ASP A 63 -0.10 11.93 -2.31
C ASP A 63 1.09 12.92 -2.47
N VAL A 64 1.49 13.57 -1.37
CA VAL A 64 2.69 14.43 -1.37
C VAL A 64 3.95 13.60 -1.61
N LEU A 65 4.10 12.47 -0.91
CA LEU A 65 5.26 11.59 -1.08
C LEU A 65 5.35 11.02 -2.50
N THR A 66 4.23 10.60 -3.06
CA THR A 66 4.15 10.08 -4.44
C THR A 66 4.58 11.16 -5.45
N ARG A 67 4.11 12.40 -5.32
CA ARG A 67 4.54 13.53 -6.16
C ARG A 67 6.02 13.84 -5.99
N ASP A 68 6.55 13.77 -4.77
CA ASP A 68 7.96 14.00 -4.49
C ASP A 68 8.83 12.92 -5.14
N ILE A 69 8.42 11.63 -5.09
CA ILE A 69 9.11 10.53 -5.78
C ILE A 69 9.18 10.82 -7.29
N PHE A 70 8.06 11.14 -7.93
CA PHE A 70 8.03 11.44 -9.38
C PHE A 70 8.88 12.67 -9.73
N SER A 71 8.85 13.71 -8.89
CA SER A 71 9.66 14.91 -9.06
C SER A 71 11.15 14.60 -8.98
N GLU A 72 11.58 13.86 -7.97
CA GLU A 72 12.98 13.48 -7.78
C GLU A 72 13.47 12.50 -8.85
N LEU A 73 12.65 11.55 -9.29
CA LEU A 73 12.96 10.68 -10.42
C LEU A 73 13.20 11.48 -11.71
N ASN A 74 12.46 12.56 -11.94
CA ASN A 74 12.63 13.42 -13.11
C ASN A 74 13.91 14.29 -13.03
N ARG A 75 14.38 14.62 -11.84
CA ARG A 75 15.59 15.44 -11.61
C ARG A 75 16.86 14.61 -11.50
N THR A 76 16.75 13.36 -11.06
CA THR A 76 17.88 12.49 -10.79
C THR A 76 18.32 11.78 -12.06
N PHE A 77 19.61 11.92 -12.44
CA PHE A 77 20.17 11.30 -13.65
C PHE A 77 20.47 9.81 -13.43
N ILE A 78 20.94 9.45 -12.23
CA ILE A 78 21.22 8.07 -11.82
C ILE A 78 20.30 7.70 -10.68
N THR A 79 19.54 6.62 -10.81
CA THR A 79 18.61 6.11 -9.81
C THR A 79 19.11 4.78 -9.23
N PRO A 80 18.78 4.44 -7.97
CA PRO A 80 19.25 3.20 -7.31
C PRO A 80 18.71 1.93 -7.97
N LEU A 81 17.54 2.01 -8.55
CA LEU A 81 16.86 1.00 -9.35
C LEU A 81 16.42 1.65 -10.66
N ASP A 82 15.94 0.85 -11.61
CA ASP A 82 15.35 1.36 -12.84
C ASP A 82 14.24 2.37 -12.51
N ARG A 83 14.25 3.52 -13.19
CA ARG A 83 13.27 4.59 -12.98
C ARG A 83 11.83 4.12 -13.14
N GLU A 84 11.56 3.31 -14.17
CA GLU A 84 10.23 2.78 -14.43
C GLU A 84 9.78 1.83 -13.31
N ASP A 85 10.69 1.02 -12.78
CA ASP A 85 10.40 0.11 -11.68
C ASP A 85 10.06 0.89 -10.40
N MET A 86 10.81 1.96 -10.09
CA MET A 86 10.51 2.81 -8.93
C MET A 86 9.16 3.54 -9.08
N GLN A 87 8.83 4.02 -10.27
CA GLN A 87 7.54 4.63 -10.56
C GLN A 87 6.39 3.63 -10.38
N ARG A 88 6.57 2.39 -10.87
CA ARG A 88 5.57 1.32 -10.73
C ARG A 88 5.31 1.00 -9.26
N VAL A 89 6.38 0.81 -8.46
CA VAL A 89 6.24 0.53 -7.02
C VAL A 89 5.51 1.67 -6.32
N ALA A 90 5.93 2.93 -6.53
CA ALA A 90 5.30 4.08 -5.90
C ALA A 90 3.81 4.20 -6.26
N SER A 91 3.47 4.08 -7.56
CA SER A 91 2.08 4.15 -8.01
C SER A 91 1.21 3.03 -7.43
N LYS A 92 1.76 1.80 -7.31
CA LYS A 92 1.01 0.67 -6.76
C LYS A 92 0.79 0.78 -5.25
N ILE A 93 1.72 1.39 -4.50
CA ILE A 93 1.53 1.68 -3.08
C ILE A 93 0.48 2.78 -2.89
N ASP A 94 0.48 3.80 -3.74
CA ASP A 94 -0.51 4.86 -3.77
C ASP A 94 -1.92 4.29 -3.99
N ASP A 95 -2.08 3.38 -4.97
CA ASP A 95 -3.34 2.65 -5.21
C ASP A 95 -3.87 1.97 -3.93
N ILE A 96 -3.01 1.35 -3.10
CA ILE A 96 -3.42 0.73 -1.82
C ILE A 96 -4.05 1.78 -0.90
N ILE A 97 -3.40 2.93 -0.75
CA ILE A 97 -3.83 4.00 0.17
C ILE A 97 -5.14 4.61 -0.30
N ASP A 98 -5.30 4.80 -1.62
CA ASP A 98 -6.53 5.28 -2.24
C ASP A 98 -7.73 4.37 -1.93
N PHE A 99 -7.52 3.04 -2.00
CA PHE A 99 -8.57 2.10 -1.62
C PHE A 99 -8.89 2.13 -0.12
N MET A 100 -7.89 2.36 0.75
CA MET A 100 -8.13 2.55 2.19
C MET A 100 -8.97 3.81 2.46
N ASP A 101 -8.65 4.95 1.82
CA ASP A 101 -9.50 6.16 1.92
C ASP A 101 -10.89 5.91 1.37
N GLY A 102 -10.99 5.17 0.25
CA GLY A 102 -12.26 4.76 -0.34
C GLY A 102 -13.16 3.97 0.62
N ILE A 103 -12.60 3.15 1.51
CA ILE A 103 -13.35 2.45 2.57
C ILE A 103 -13.94 3.49 3.55
N GLY A 104 -13.10 4.40 4.07
CA GLY A 104 -13.53 5.47 4.98
C GLY A 104 -14.63 6.36 4.40
N ALA A 105 -14.47 6.77 3.14
CA ALA A 105 -15.46 7.56 2.41
C ALA A 105 -16.82 6.85 2.28
N ARG A 106 -16.84 5.52 2.08
CA ARG A 106 -18.06 4.71 2.03
C ARG A 106 -18.76 4.63 3.38
N PHE A 107 -18.00 4.45 4.47
CA PHE A 107 -18.57 4.46 5.82
C PHE A 107 -19.33 5.78 6.09
N LEU A 108 -18.73 6.90 5.72
CA LEU A 108 -19.36 8.22 5.87
C LEU A 108 -20.58 8.38 4.95
N SER A 109 -20.41 8.10 3.66
CA SER A 109 -21.44 8.34 2.63
C SER A 109 -22.66 7.43 2.81
N TYR A 110 -22.43 6.19 3.22
CA TYR A 110 -23.50 5.19 3.43
C TYR A 110 -24.06 5.23 4.84
N LYS A 111 -23.47 6.05 5.73
CA LYS A 111 -23.86 6.19 7.14
C LYS A 111 -23.81 4.81 7.84
N ILE A 112 -22.70 4.13 7.70
CA ILE A 112 -22.46 2.86 8.37
C ILE A 112 -22.13 3.15 9.83
N THR A 113 -22.88 2.55 10.73
CA THR A 113 -22.75 2.75 12.19
C THR A 113 -22.38 1.49 12.95
N GLU A 114 -22.37 0.35 12.26
CA GLU A 114 -21.99 -0.95 12.80
C GLU A 114 -20.97 -1.60 11.89
N SER A 115 -20.02 -2.32 12.46
CA SER A 115 -19.02 -3.04 11.67
C SER A 115 -19.70 -4.13 10.86
N PRO A 116 -19.53 -4.18 9.52
CA PRO A 116 -20.08 -5.26 8.74
C PRO A 116 -19.47 -6.63 9.16
N PRO A 117 -20.25 -7.72 9.15
CA PRO A 117 -19.70 -9.06 9.42
C PRO A 117 -18.46 -9.34 8.57
N HIS A 118 -17.45 -10.02 9.13
CA HIS A 118 -16.17 -10.34 8.47
C HIS A 118 -15.27 -9.14 8.09
N ALA A 119 -15.80 -7.91 8.03
CA ALA A 119 -14.99 -6.73 7.61
C ALA A 119 -13.81 -6.47 8.57
N LEU A 120 -14.00 -6.68 9.87
CA LEU A 120 -12.91 -6.52 10.85
C LEU A 120 -11.79 -7.54 10.62
N GLU A 121 -12.14 -8.80 10.30
CA GLU A 121 -11.16 -9.84 9.97
C GLU A 121 -10.43 -9.53 8.66
N MET A 122 -11.14 -9.04 7.64
CA MET A 122 -10.52 -8.60 6.38
C MET A 122 -9.54 -7.44 6.63
N ALA A 123 -9.91 -6.47 7.46
CA ALA A 123 -9.02 -5.35 7.80
C ALA A 123 -7.77 -5.80 8.59
N GLU A 124 -7.91 -6.78 9.49
CA GLU A 124 -6.75 -7.37 10.18
C GLU A 124 -5.77 -8.02 9.19
N GLU A 125 -6.27 -8.71 8.18
CA GLU A 125 -5.43 -9.29 7.13
C GLU A 125 -4.84 -8.21 6.21
N LEU A 126 -5.57 -7.12 5.90
CA LEU A 126 -5.05 -5.97 5.15
C LEU A 126 -3.86 -5.31 5.86
N VAL A 127 -3.91 -5.17 7.19
CA VAL A 127 -2.77 -4.69 7.99
C VAL A 127 -1.56 -5.62 7.85
N LYS A 128 -1.76 -6.94 7.79
CA LYS A 128 -0.67 -7.89 7.55
C LYS A 128 -0.11 -7.75 6.13
N ALA A 129 -0.97 -7.62 5.12
CA ALA A 129 -0.55 -7.44 3.73
C ALA A 129 0.28 -6.18 3.53
N THR A 130 -0.15 -5.04 4.09
CA THR A 130 0.60 -3.78 3.99
C THR A 130 1.94 -3.84 4.74
N LYS A 131 2.05 -4.59 5.84
CA LYS A 131 3.32 -4.84 6.53
C LYS A 131 4.28 -5.70 5.71
N GLU A 132 3.78 -6.68 4.94
CA GLU A 132 4.60 -7.41 3.96
C GLU A 132 5.15 -6.45 2.88
N VAL A 133 4.29 -5.55 2.36
CA VAL A 133 4.69 -4.52 1.39
C VAL A 133 5.75 -3.60 1.97
N GLU A 134 5.55 -3.06 3.18
CA GLU A 134 6.55 -2.21 3.86
C GLU A 134 7.89 -2.93 4.00
N TYR A 135 7.86 -4.18 4.47
CA TYR A 135 9.09 -4.96 4.61
C TYR A 135 9.84 -5.08 3.27
N MET A 136 9.16 -5.48 2.20
CA MET A 136 9.76 -5.64 0.88
C MET A 136 10.37 -4.32 0.37
N VAL A 137 9.65 -3.21 0.48
CA VAL A 137 10.13 -1.89 0.08
C VAL A 137 11.36 -1.48 0.87
N SER A 138 11.39 -1.70 2.18
CA SER A 138 12.55 -1.39 3.05
C SER A 138 13.82 -2.14 2.64
N LYS A 139 13.70 -3.26 1.92
CA LYS A 139 14.83 -4.08 1.45
C LYS A 139 15.28 -3.77 0.02
N LEU A 140 14.56 -2.93 -0.73
CA LEU A 140 14.91 -2.56 -2.10
C LEU A 140 16.28 -1.88 -2.22
N SER A 141 16.77 -1.24 -1.15
CA SER A 141 18.13 -0.68 -1.09
C SER A 141 19.25 -1.75 -1.14
N ASN A 142 18.91 -3.02 -0.87
CA ASN A 142 19.88 -4.11 -0.80
C ASN A 142 19.25 -5.45 -1.22
N VAL A 143 19.06 -5.65 -2.51
CA VAL A 143 18.44 -6.84 -3.12
C VAL A 143 19.30 -8.12 -2.98
N LYS A 144 20.31 -8.14 -2.10
CA LYS A 144 21.26 -9.26 -1.95
C LYS A 144 20.65 -10.53 -1.36
N ASN A 145 19.45 -10.49 -0.80
CA ASN A 145 18.75 -11.67 -0.29
C ASN A 145 17.43 -11.93 -1.03
N PRO A 146 17.49 -12.40 -2.29
CA PRO A 146 16.32 -12.61 -3.12
C PRO A 146 15.32 -13.61 -2.51
N LYS A 147 15.81 -14.63 -1.81
CA LYS A 147 14.95 -15.66 -1.23
C LYS A 147 13.98 -15.12 -0.19
N SER A 148 14.46 -14.23 0.68
CA SER A 148 13.60 -13.59 1.69
C SER A 148 12.54 -12.69 1.04
N MET A 149 12.91 -11.91 0.04
CA MET A 149 11.95 -11.03 -0.64
C MET A 149 10.86 -11.84 -1.37
N ILE A 150 11.23 -12.90 -2.10
CA ILE A 150 10.27 -13.80 -2.76
C ILE A 150 9.36 -14.50 -1.74
N GLU A 151 9.86 -14.83 -0.54
CA GLU A 151 9.04 -15.38 0.53
C GLU A 151 7.96 -14.36 0.98
N HIS A 152 8.31 -13.09 1.15
CA HIS A 152 7.37 -12.03 1.50
C HIS A 152 6.36 -11.75 0.36
N CYS A 153 6.77 -11.82 -0.92
CA CYS A 153 5.84 -11.77 -2.05
C CYS A 153 4.79 -12.89 -1.97
N ARG A 154 5.22 -14.13 -1.67
CA ARG A 154 4.30 -15.27 -1.49
C ARG A 154 3.38 -15.10 -0.28
N ASN A 155 3.89 -14.55 0.83
CA ASN A 155 3.08 -14.29 2.01
C ASN A 155 1.95 -13.30 1.68
N THR A 156 2.23 -12.26 0.89
CA THR A 156 1.22 -11.31 0.44
C THR A 156 0.10 -12.01 -0.33
N SER A 157 0.43 -12.91 -1.26
CA SER A 157 -0.56 -13.71 -2.00
C SER A 157 -1.35 -14.65 -1.10
N VAL A 158 -0.73 -15.25 -0.07
CA VAL A 158 -1.45 -16.09 0.91
C VAL A 158 -2.45 -15.27 1.72
N ILE A 159 -2.09 -14.04 2.09
CA ILE A 159 -2.97 -13.13 2.82
C ILE A 159 -4.15 -12.69 1.93
N GLU A 160 -3.88 -12.34 0.66
CA GLU A 160 -4.92 -11.99 -0.32
C GLU A 160 -5.93 -13.13 -0.48
N HIS A 161 -5.49 -14.37 -0.67
CA HIS A 161 -6.39 -15.52 -0.78
C HIS A 161 -7.29 -15.69 0.46
N LYS A 162 -6.78 -15.37 1.66
CA LYS A 162 -7.58 -15.39 2.87
C LYS A 162 -8.63 -14.28 2.88
N ILE A 163 -8.30 -13.08 2.40
CA ILE A 163 -9.25 -11.97 2.26
C ILE A 163 -10.33 -12.32 1.23
N ASP A 164 -9.96 -12.93 0.10
CA ASP A 164 -10.88 -13.39 -0.94
C ASP A 164 -11.86 -14.45 -0.39
N ASP A 165 -11.40 -15.40 0.42
CA ASP A 165 -12.28 -16.38 1.08
C ASP A 165 -13.25 -15.71 2.08
N LEU A 166 -12.78 -14.72 2.86
CA LEU A 166 -13.63 -13.91 3.75
C LEU A 166 -14.65 -13.10 2.95
N TYR A 167 -14.23 -12.48 1.85
CA TYR A 167 -15.09 -11.75 0.94
C TYR A 167 -16.20 -12.63 0.39
N ARG A 168 -15.87 -13.81 -0.15
CA ARG A 168 -16.86 -14.77 -0.69
C ARG A 168 -17.86 -15.20 0.38
N THR A 169 -17.40 -15.43 1.60
CA THR A 169 -18.26 -15.77 2.74
C THR A 169 -19.19 -14.62 3.06
N ALA A 170 -18.66 -13.40 3.22
CA ALA A 170 -19.44 -12.21 3.51
C ALA A 170 -20.49 -11.93 2.45
N ILE A 171 -20.16 -12.09 1.17
CA ILE A 171 -21.12 -11.93 0.06
C ILE A 171 -22.21 -12.99 0.10
N THR A 172 -21.87 -14.24 0.38
CA THR A 172 -22.86 -15.32 0.47
C THR A 172 -23.90 -15.05 1.57
N GLU A 173 -23.45 -14.66 2.76
CA GLU A 173 -24.32 -14.31 3.88
C GLU A 173 -25.13 -13.03 3.61
N LEU A 174 -24.51 -12.03 2.98
CA LEU A 174 -25.16 -10.76 2.65
C LEU A 174 -26.36 -10.94 1.74
N PHE A 175 -26.29 -11.87 0.78
CA PHE A 175 -27.38 -12.14 -0.17
C PHE A 175 -28.54 -12.94 0.42
N GLU A 176 -28.46 -13.38 1.69
CA GLU A 176 -29.61 -13.88 2.45
C GLU A 176 -30.56 -12.75 2.89
N SER A 177 -30.09 -11.50 2.88
CA SER A 177 -30.88 -10.31 3.19
C SER A 177 -31.92 -10.02 2.09
N ASN A 178 -33.07 -9.47 2.50
CA ASN A 178 -34.07 -8.92 1.57
C ASN A 178 -33.99 -7.40 1.39
N ASP A 179 -33.04 -6.73 2.05
CA ASP A 179 -32.81 -5.29 1.94
C ASP A 179 -31.78 -4.99 0.84
N ALA A 180 -32.27 -4.62 -0.34
CA ALA A 180 -31.43 -4.32 -1.50
C ALA A 180 -30.47 -3.15 -1.26
N ILE A 181 -30.85 -2.15 -0.46
CA ILE A 181 -29.97 -1.01 -0.15
C ILE A 181 -28.86 -1.43 0.78
N HIS A 182 -29.16 -2.26 1.76
CA HIS A 182 -28.15 -2.86 2.65
C HIS A 182 -27.15 -3.71 1.86
N ILE A 183 -27.65 -4.57 0.96
CA ILE A 183 -26.81 -5.41 0.09
C ILE A 183 -25.86 -4.53 -0.75
N ILE A 184 -26.36 -3.47 -1.40
CA ILE A 184 -25.55 -2.60 -2.25
C ILE A 184 -24.43 -1.94 -1.45
N LYS A 185 -24.76 -1.36 -0.28
CA LYS A 185 -23.79 -0.68 0.58
C LYS A 185 -22.67 -1.60 1.06
N LEU A 186 -23.02 -2.75 1.62
CA LEU A 186 -22.02 -3.65 2.19
C LEU A 186 -21.23 -4.38 1.11
N LYS A 187 -21.86 -4.75 -0.02
CA LYS A 187 -21.14 -5.31 -1.17
C LYS A 187 -20.04 -4.37 -1.65
N ASP A 188 -20.32 -3.07 -1.80
CA ASP A 188 -19.34 -2.08 -2.26
C ASP A 188 -18.18 -1.90 -1.27
N ILE A 189 -18.45 -2.01 0.04
CA ILE A 189 -17.41 -1.98 1.08
C ILE A 189 -16.52 -3.22 0.98
N TYR A 190 -17.10 -4.41 0.94
CA TYR A 190 -16.34 -5.67 0.85
C TYR A 190 -15.50 -5.75 -0.42
N GLU A 191 -16.07 -5.35 -1.57
CA GLU A 191 -15.38 -5.31 -2.85
C GLU A 191 -14.19 -4.33 -2.83
N THR A 192 -14.35 -3.19 -2.15
CA THR A 192 -13.27 -2.22 -1.96
C THR A 192 -12.14 -2.79 -1.09
N MET A 193 -12.47 -3.54 -0.04
CA MET A 193 -11.47 -4.17 0.85
C MET A 193 -10.71 -5.30 0.13
N GLU A 194 -11.39 -6.13 -0.64
CA GLU A 194 -10.78 -7.18 -1.46
C GLU A 194 -9.87 -6.56 -2.52
N THR A 195 -10.33 -5.53 -3.25
CA THR A 195 -9.49 -4.83 -4.23
C THR A 195 -8.26 -4.18 -3.58
N ALA A 196 -8.35 -3.68 -2.35
CA ALA A 196 -7.19 -3.17 -1.63
C ALA A 196 -6.13 -4.26 -1.38
N SER A 197 -6.53 -5.51 -1.12
CA SER A 197 -5.61 -6.64 -0.99
C SER A 197 -4.96 -7.03 -2.31
N ASP A 198 -5.71 -7.00 -3.42
CA ASP A 198 -5.17 -7.18 -4.77
C ASP A 198 -4.07 -6.16 -5.08
N ARG A 199 -4.26 -4.88 -4.66
CA ARG A 199 -3.21 -3.86 -4.84
C ARG A 199 -1.94 -4.20 -4.06
N CYS A 200 -2.04 -4.85 -2.89
CA CYS A 200 -0.85 -5.33 -2.17
C CYS A 200 -0.10 -6.42 -2.97
N VAL A 201 -0.82 -7.32 -3.62
CA VAL A 201 -0.21 -8.34 -4.52
C VAL A 201 0.41 -7.67 -5.75
N ASP A 202 -0.24 -6.67 -6.35
CA ASP A 202 0.34 -5.90 -7.45
C ASP A 202 1.71 -5.28 -7.09
N VAL A 203 1.88 -4.77 -5.85
CA VAL A 203 3.20 -4.29 -5.37
C VAL A 203 4.18 -5.45 -5.25
N ALA A 204 3.75 -6.59 -4.69
CA ALA A 204 4.60 -7.76 -4.54
C ALA A 204 5.10 -8.28 -5.90
N ASP A 205 4.24 -8.33 -6.91
CA ASP A 205 4.60 -8.75 -8.28
C ASP A 205 5.65 -7.81 -8.90
N VAL A 206 5.48 -6.50 -8.75
CA VAL A 206 6.48 -5.52 -9.21
C VAL A 206 7.82 -5.72 -8.50
N ILE A 207 7.80 -5.98 -7.19
CA ILE A 207 9.02 -6.21 -6.40
C ILE A 207 9.66 -7.54 -6.79
N GLU A 208 8.90 -8.59 -7.06
CA GLU A 208 9.42 -9.87 -7.56
C GLU A 208 10.13 -9.70 -8.91
N ASP A 209 9.53 -8.96 -9.85
CA ASP A 209 10.16 -8.58 -11.12
C ASP A 209 11.51 -7.87 -10.90
N ILE A 210 11.55 -6.89 -9.98
CA ILE A 210 12.78 -6.17 -9.64
C ILE A 210 13.84 -7.15 -9.08
N VAL A 211 13.46 -8.00 -8.14
CA VAL A 211 14.37 -8.98 -7.53
C VAL A 211 14.97 -9.90 -8.58
N LEU A 212 14.16 -10.42 -9.50
CA LEU A 212 14.62 -11.32 -10.58
C LEU A 212 15.51 -10.60 -11.60
N LYS A 213 15.33 -9.29 -11.79
CA LYS A 213 16.12 -8.46 -12.72
C LYS A 213 17.53 -8.16 -12.18
N TYR A 214 17.70 -8.12 -10.86
CA TYR A 214 18.95 -7.73 -10.19
C TYR A 214 19.71 -8.91 -9.51
N THR A 215 19.26 -10.15 -9.72
CA THR A 215 19.90 -11.37 -9.19
C THR A 215 20.35 -12.32 -10.31
#